data_753c32db216f3f114fe27f63d0a09328
#
_entry.id   753c32db216f3f114fe27f63d0a09328
#
_cell.length_a   1.000
_cell.length_b   1.000
_cell.length_c   1.000
_cell.angle_alpha   90.00
_cell.angle_beta   90.00
_cell.angle_gamma   90.00
#
_symmetry.space_group_name_H-M   'P 1'
#
loop_
_entity.id
_entity.type
_entity.pdbx_description
1 polymer ?
#
loop_
_entity_poly.entity_id
_entity_poly.type
_entity_poly.pdbx_seq_one_letter_code
_entity_poly.pdbx_strand_id
1 'polypeptide(L)'
;MKRLALLLLACFLAATALGQPLSKADQKYQPRTLEAAVGQLQKIHSDSLKQRIIAQTEAEFIARAHFGVGMWMRNNWGLWRGGPLAQHFHTLGIYHPDDMSGVILTCYYRTLRGQDWQLDQQVQFYRDYWQAAAVHEQRWKTDPAYRATVQAQQDSARRAHENKQLETEKATLHPGAHLRVYIDYQCGLLPMGERTLLEGTVVQWVGNDLDMKITRYVDARRKRRVIKCNAVTNDTVRLRWHQNYVRAQT
;
A
#
# COMPACT_ATOMS: atom_id res chain seq x y z
N MET A 1 26.93 0.42 6.01
CA MET A 1 27.00 1.89 6.09
C MET A 1 26.32 2.61 4.92
N LYS A 2 26.39 2.16 3.67
CA LYS A 2 25.73 2.84 2.50
C LYS A 2 24.21 2.82 2.52
N ARG A 3 23.56 1.81 3.12
CA ARG A 3 22.08 1.72 3.21
C ARG A 3 21.47 2.64 4.27
N LEU A 4 22.22 3.00 5.31
CA LEU A 4 21.79 3.95 6.35
C LEU A 4 21.80 5.40 5.82
N ALA A 5 22.74 5.72 4.94
CA ALA A 5 22.84 7.04 4.30
C ALA A 5 21.68 7.29 3.31
N LEU A 6 21.16 6.26 2.62
CA LEU A 6 20.02 6.38 1.71
C LEU A 6 18.69 6.58 2.45
N LEU A 7 18.51 6.00 3.64
CA LEU A 7 17.33 6.24 4.48
C LEU A 7 17.33 7.65 5.08
N LEU A 8 18.49 8.18 5.43
CA LEU A 8 18.62 9.57 5.89
C LEU A 8 18.39 10.58 4.74
N LEU A 9 18.79 10.22 3.51
CA LEU A 9 18.54 11.07 2.33
C LEU A 9 17.05 11.08 1.95
N ALA A 10 16.32 9.97 2.10
CA ALA A 10 14.88 9.91 1.87
C ALA A 10 14.08 10.73 2.90
N CYS A 11 14.52 10.76 4.16
CA CYS A 11 13.96 11.66 5.17
C CYS A 11 14.26 13.14 4.88
N PHE A 12 15.40 13.44 4.24
CA PHE A 12 15.76 14.82 3.86
C PHE A 12 14.93 15.32 2.66
N LEU A 13 14.58 14.44 1.72
CA LEU A 13 13.72 14.78 0.58
C LEU A 13 12.25 15.01 0.98
N ALA A 14 11.77 14.37 2.06
CA ALA A 14 10.46 14.67 2.62
C ALA A 14 10.40 16.08 3.27
N ALA A 15 11.52 16.57 3.78
CA ALA A 15 11.61 17.92 4.36
C ALA A 15 11.54 19.04 3.29
N THR A 16 11.96 18.77 2.05
CA THR A 16 11.90 19.77 0.96
C THR A 16 10.49 20.03 0.44
N ALA A 17 9.54 19.12 0.69
CA ALA A 17 8.11 19.36 0.43
C ALA A 17 7.48 20.38 1.39
N LEU A 18 8.15 20.74 2.48
CA LEU A 18 7.71 21.69 3.51
C LEU A 18 8.09 23.16 3.24
N GLY A 19 8.73 23.46 2.12
CA GLY A 19 8.97 24.83 1.62
C GLY A 19 10.12 25.61 2.27
N GLN A 20 10.51 25.33 3.52
CA GLN A 20 11.72 25.84 4.18
C GLN A 20 12.26 24.81 5.17
N PRO A 21 13.59 24.72 5.35
CA PRO A 21 14.14 23.81 6.35
C PRO A 21 13.66 24.22 7.73
N LEU A 22 13.09 23.25 8.48
CA LEU A 22 12.66 23.47 9.86
C LEU A 22 13.82 24.01 10.69
N SER A 23 13.57 25.04 11.48
CA SER A 23 14.55 25.53 12.44
C SER A 23 14.94 24.41 13.42
N LYS A 24 16.17 24.47 13.98
CA LYS A 24 16.59 23.50 15.00
C LYS A 24 15.65 23.47 16.21
N ALA A 25 15.04 24.60 16.54
CA ALA A 25 14.05 24.71 17.62
C ALA A 25 12.76 23.98 17.26
N ASP A 26 12.25 24.14 16.03
CA ASP A 26 11.04 23.46 15.57
C ASP A 26 11.23 21.95 15.44
N GLN A 27 12.42 21.49 15.05
CA GLN A 27 12.76 20.06 15.00
C GLN A 27 12.75 19.40 16.38
N LYS A 28 13.13 20.12 17.43
CA LYS A 28 13.17 19.64 18.82
C LYS A 28 11.87 19.87 19.57
N TYR A 29 10.96 20.70 19.03
CA TYR A 29 9.70 21.02 19.69
C TYR A 29 8.82 19.77 19.78
N GLN A 30 8.33 19.49 20.99
CA GLN A 30 7.39 18.42 21.27
C GLN A 30 6.11 19.01 21.87
N PRO A 31 5.01 19.05 21.12
CA PRO A 31 3.74 19.53 21.65
C PRO A 31 3.25 18.63 22.79
N ARG A 32 2.52 19.22 23.74
CA ARG A 32 1.97 18.50 24.90
C ARG A 32 0.47 18.32 24.82
N THR A 33 -0.21 19.06 23.96
CA THR A 33 -1.67 19.01 23.75
C THR A 33 -1.97 19.00 22.24
N LEU A 34 -3.21 18.68 21.90
CA LEU A 34 -3.69 18.69 20.51
C LEU A 34 -3.61 20.10 19.90
N GLU A 35 -3.99 21.13 20.67
CA GLU A 35 -3.93 22.53 20.24
C GLU A 35 -2.49 22.97 19.94
N ALA A 36 -1.57 22.58 20.81
CA ALA A 36 -0.15 22.86 20.61
C ALA A 36 0.41 22.15 19.37
N ALA A 37 -0.07 20.93 19.08
CA ALA A 37 0.32 20.18 17.89
C ALA A 37 -0.20 20.83 16.60
N VAL A 38 -1.47 21.24 16.58
CA VAL A 38 -2.08 21.95 15.45
C VAL A 38 -1.40 23.32 15.24
N GLY A 39 -1.16 24.06 16.30
CA GLY A 39 -0.44 25.36 16.25
C GLY A 39 0.98 25.21 15.70
N GLN A 40 1.69 24.15 16.07
CA GLN A 40 3.01 23.87 15.52
C GLN A 40 2.97 23.58 14.02
N LEU A 41 2.00 22.79 13.53
CA LEU A 41 1.82 22.57 12.10
C LEU A 41 1.50 23.87 11.35
N GLN A 42 0.67 24.73 11.92
CA GLN A 42 0.40 26.06 11.33
C GLN A 42 1.66 26.92 11.22
N LYS A 43 2.54 26.85 12.23
CA LYS A 43 3.80 27.61 12.29
C LYS A 43 4.81 27.13 11.25
N ILE A 44 4.99 25.81 11.12
CA ILE A 44 6.05 25.23 10.28
C ILE A 44 5.68 25.10 8.81
N HIS A 45 4.39 25.10 8.47
CA HIS A 45 3.93 25.02 7.09
C HIS A 45 3.83 26.43 6.48
N SER A 46 4.46 26.60 5.30
CA SER A 46 4.35 27.83 4.51
C SER A 46 2.91 28.08 4.03
N ASP A 47 2.57 29.33 3.75
CA ASP A 47 1.23 29.68 3.26
C ASP A 47 0.93 28.99 1.91
N SER A 48 1.93 28.84 1.04
CA SER A 48 1.77 28.12 -0.22
C SER A 48 1.44 26.62 0.00
N LEU A 49 2.00 25.99 1.04
CA LEU A 49 1.65 24.61 1.40
C LEU A 49 0.25 24.54 1.99
N LYS A 50 -0.13 25.47 2.87
CA LYS A 50 -1.49 25.55 3.43
C LYS A 50 -2.55 25.69 2.32
N GLN A 51 -2.29 26.53 1.31
CA GLN A 51 -3.19 26.68 0.15
C GLN A 51 -3.33 25.35 -0.63
N ARG A 52 -2.24 24.61 -0.84
CA ARG A 52 -2.30 23.29 -1.47
C ARG A 52 -3.05 22.25 -0.64
N ILE A 53 -2.98 22.36 0.69
CA ILE A 53 -3.73 21.46 1.59
C ILE A 53 -5.23 21.72 1.46
N ILE A 54 -5.67 22.96 1.56
CA ILE A 54 -7.10 23.30 1.50
C ILE A 54 -7.73 23.12 0.11
N ALA A 55 -6.91 23.02 -0.94
CA ALA A 55 -7.36 22.68 -2.28
C ALA A 55 -7.73 21.21 -2.46
N GLN A 56 -7.37 20.35 -1.51
CA GLN A 56 -7.72 18.93 -1.48
C GLN A 56 -8.96 18.71 -0.62
N THR A 57 -9.58 17.55 -0.73
CA THR A 57 -10.55 17.09 0.27
C THR A 57 -9.83 16.66 1.55
N GLU A 58 -10.53 16.64 2.68
CA GLU A 58 -9.99 16.18 3.97
C GLU A 58 -9.43 14.75 3.85
N ALA A 59 -10.17 13.85 3.21
CA ALA A 59 -9.76 12.46 3.03
C ALA A 59 -8.49 12.31 2.18
N GLU A 60 -8.37 13.05 1.08
CA GLU A 60 -7.17 13.03 0.23
C GLU A 60 -5.94 13.58 0.97
N PHE A 61 -6.12 14.66 1.71
CA PHE A 61 -5.04 15.23 2.52
C PHE A 61 -4.56 14.24 3.58
N ILE A 62 -5.48 13.66 4.38
CA ILE A 62 -5.15 12.73 5.46
C ILE A 62 -4.46 11.48 4.91
N ALA A 63 -5.01 10.87 3.85
CA ALA A 63 -4.42 9.68 3.23
C ALA A 63 -2.97 9.92 2.76
N ARG A 64 -2.72 11.08 2.15
CA ARG A 64 -1.39 11.46 1.67
C ARG A 64 -0.44 11.83 2.81
N ALA A 65 -0.94 12.57 3.81
CA ALA A 65 -0.15 13.04 4.94
C ALA A 65 0.20 11.92 5.94
N HIS A 66 -0.57 10.82 5.97
CA HIS A 66 -0.37 9.71 6.91
C HIS A 66 1.05 9.15 6.89
N PHE A 67 1.59 8.85 5.71
CA PHE A 67 2.96 8.34 5.53
C PHE A 67 4.04 9.44 5.44
N GLY A 68 3.63 10.70 5.35
CA GLY A 68 4.50 11.87 5.35
C GLY A 68 4.63 12.50 6.73
N VAL A 69 3.98 13.67 6.89
CA VAL A 69 4.02 14.43 8.15
C VAL A 69 3.41 13.66 9.33
N GLY A 70 2.43 12.79 9.09
CA GLY A 70 1.87 11.91 10.13
C GLY A 70 2.93 10.98 10.71
N MET A 71 3.69 10.29 9.87
CA MET A 71 4.80 9.42 10.31
C MET A 71 5.90 10.25 11.01
N TRP A 72 6.21 11.44 10.48
CA TRP A 72 7.17 12.33 11.13
C TRP A 72 6.72 12.72 12.55
N MET A 73 5.45 13.11 12.75
CA MET A 73 4.90 13.43 14.06
C MET A 73 5.00 12.25 15.03
N ARG A 74 4.61 11.06 14.59
CA ARG A 74 4.68 9.85 15.42
C ARG A 74 6.09 9.58 15.93
N ASN A 75 7.08 9.77 15.09
CA ASN A 75 8.49 9.53 15.42
C ASN A 75 9.13 10.64 16.25
N ASN A 76 8.73 11.90 16.06
CA ASN A 76 9.41 13.04 16.67
C ASN A 76 8.66 13.65 17.85
N TRP A 77 7.33 13.51 17.94
CA TRP A 77 6.53 14.07 19.03
C TRP A 77 6.22 13.06 20.15
N GLY A 78 6.93 11.94 20.15
CA GLY A 78 6.87 10.94 21.24
C GLY A 78 5.58 10.13 21.28
N LEU A 79 4.81 10.05 20.17
CA LEU A 79 3.54 9.31 20.16
C LEU A 79 3.75 7.81 20.39
N TRP A 80 4.78 7.22 19.79
CA TRP A 80 5.17 5.82 20.03
C TRP A 80 5.71 5.53 21.43
N ARG A 81 6.28 6.56 22.08
CA ARG A 81 6.99 6.40 23.35
C ARG A 81 6.17 6.81 24.56
N GLY A 82 4.88 7.08 24.41
CA GLY A 82 4.02 7.54 25.49
C GLY A 82 4.41 8.91 26.04
N GLY A 83 4.94 9.79 25.17
CA GLY A 83 5.32 11.16 25.55
C GLY A 83 4.10 12.01 25.98
N PRO A 84 4.33 13.29 26.41
CA PRO A 84 3.27 14.13 26.95
C PRO A 84 2.05 14.28 26.03
N LEU A 85 2.27 14.40 24.70
CA LEU A 85 1.19 14.46 23.72
C LEU A 85 0.41 13.13 23.64
N ALA A 86 1.08 11.99 23.69
CA ALA A 86 0.40 10.69 23.74
C ALA A 86 -0.42 10.54 25.02
N GLN A 87 0.12 10.98 26.17
CA GLN A 87 -0.62 10.99 27.43
C GLN A 87 -1.89 11.87 27.35
N HIS A 88 -1.79 13.05 26.72
CA HIS A 88 -2.98 13.87 26.45
C HIS A 88 -4.03 13.11 25.62
N PHE A 89 -3.64 12.41 24.55
CA PHE A 89 -4.55 11.58 23.76
C PHE A 89 -5.15 10.42 24.56
N HIS A 90 -4.38 9.83 25.49
CA HIS A 90 -4.91 8.79 26.38
C HIS A 90 -6.06 9.33 27.25
N THR A 91 -6.01 10.58 27.72
CA THR A 91 -7.13 11.19 28.44
C THR A 91 -8.38 11.35 27.58
N LEU A 92 -8.22 11.46 26.26
CA LEU A 92 -9.33 11.47 25.29
C LEU A 92 -9.82 10.06 24.93
N GLY A 93 -9.10 9.00 25.34
CA GLY A 93 -9.42 7.61 25.01
C GLY A 93 -8.88 7.15 23.66
N ILE A 94 -7.86 7.84 23.10
CA ILE A 94 -7.16 7.47 21.88
C ILE A 94 -5.77 6.95 22.26
N TYR A 95 -5.46 5.69 21.93
CA TYR A 95 -4.27 5.00 22.39
C TYR A 95 -3.27 4.67 21.27
N HIS A 96 -3.74 4.51 20.03
CA HIS A 96 -2.88 4.15 18.93
C HIS A 96 -2.23 5.39 18.28
N PRO A 97 -0.90 5.42 18.07
CA PRO A 97 -0.20 6.59 17.50
C PRO A 97 -0.67 6.99 16.11
N ASP A 98 -1.12 6.03 15.29
CA ASP A 98 -1.68 6.35 13.97
C ASP A 98 -2.98 7.15 14.10
N ASP A 99 -3.85 6.78 15.05
CA ASP A 99 -5.10 7.48 15.32
C ASP A 99 -4.83 8.88 15.88
N MET A 100 -3.88 9.00 16.82
CA MET A 100 -3.45 10.29 17.35
C MET A 100 -3.00 11.23 16.23
N SER A 101 -2.14 10.73 15.33
CA SER A 101 -1.68 11.53 14.19
C SER A 101 -2.79 11.82 13.18
N GLY A 102 -3.76 10.92 13.01
CA GLY A 102 -4.95 11.14 12.20
C GLY A 102 -5.81 12.29 12.73
N VAL A 103 -6.09 12.27 14.04
CA VAL A 103 -6.84 13.37 14.71
C VAL A 103 -6.10 14.71 14.57
N ILE A 104 -4.79 14.74 14.80
CA ILE A 104 -4.00 15.98 14.62
C ILE A 104 -4.14 16.51 13.19
N LEU A 105 -4.02 15.64 12.18
CA LEU A 105 -4.13 16.04 10.78
C LEU A 105 -5.54 16.53 10.43
N THR A 106 -6.57 15.87 10.93
CA THR A 106 -7.97 16.27 10.74
C THR A 106 -8.23 17.64 11.37
N CYS A 107 -7.82 17.84 12.63
CA CYS A 107 -7.95 19.13 13.32
C CYS A 107 -7.17 20.23 12.61
N TYR A 108 -5.96 19.93 12.14
CA TYR A 108 -5.15 20.88 11.39
C TYR A 108 -5.83 21.29 10.05
N TYR A 109 -6.32 20.33 9.27
CA TYR A 109 -7.05 20.61 8.03
C TYR A 109 -8.27 21.50 8.28
N ARG A 110 -9.08 21.13 9.29
CA ARG A 110 -10.29 21.88 9.67
C ARG A 110 -9.97 23.30 10.16
N THR A 111 -8.88 23.44 10.91
CA THR A 111 -8.38 24.78 11.32
C THR A 111 -8.05 25.64 10.11
N LEU A 112 -7.36 25.11 9.10
CA LEU A 112 -7.04 25.86 7.88
C LEU A 112 -8.29 26.27 7.09
N ARG A 113 -9.39 25.53 7.24
CA ARG A 113 -10.67 25.81 6.60
C ARG A 113 -11.63 26.63 7.48
N GLY A 114 -11.23 27.00 8.70
CA GLY A 114 -12.11 27.70 9.64
C GLY A 114 -13.29 26.85 10.13
N GLN A 115 -13.14 25.53 10.13
CA GLN A 115 -14.16 24.56 10.51
C GLN A 115 -13.98 24.12 11.97
N ASP A 116 -15.08 23.71 12.60
CA ASP A 116 -15.02 23.04 13.90
C ASP A 116 -14.30 21.71 13.81
N TRP A 117 -13.52 21.37 14.84
CA TRP A 117 -12.74 20.11 14.86
C TRP A 117 -13.62 18.88 14.97
N GLN A 118 -14.81 19.00 15.55
CA GLN A 118 -15.70 17.88 15.85
C GLN A 118 -14.95 16.77 16.61
N LEU A 119 -14.16 17.17 17.60
CA LEU A 119 -13.23 16.27 18.30
C LEU A 119 -13.96 15.10 18.95
N ASP A 120 -15.10 15.34 19.57
CA ASP A 120 -15.89 14.28 20.21
C ASP A 120 -16.32 13.20 19.21
N GLN A 121 -16.69 13.59 18.00
CA GLN A 121 -17.07 12.64 16.93
C GLN A 121 -15.86 11.82 16.48
N GLN A 122 -14.68 12.43 16.35
CA GLN A 122 -13.45 11.72 16.01
C GLN A 122 -13.06 10.73 17.10
N VAL A 123 -13.13 11.15 18.37
CA VAL A 123 -12.86 10.29 19.53
C VAL A 123 -13.83 9.11 19.57
N GLN A 124 -15.12 9.37 19.36
CA GLN A 124 -16.14 8.31 19.37
C GLN A 124 -15.90 7.32 18.24
N PHE A 125 -15.57 7.80 17.03
CA PHE A 125 -15.24 6.93 15.90
C PHE A 125 -14.10 5.94 16.24
N TYR A 126 -13.01 6.40 16.86
CA TYR A 126 -11.89 5.51 17.21
C TYR A 126 -12.25 4.56 18.35
N ARG A 127 -13.05 4.99 19.33
CA ARG A 127 -13.56 4.11 20.39
C ARG A 127 -14.39 2.97 19.82
N ASP A 128 -15.35 3.29 18.96
CA ASP A 128 -16.21 2.30 18.32
C ASP A 128 -15.42 1.33 17.45
N TYR A 129 -14.46 1.85 16.69
CA TYR A 129 -13.55 1.05 15.86
C TYR A 129 -12.78 0.01 16.70
N TRP A 130 -12.14 0.42 17.78
CA TRP A 130 -11.35 -0.47 18.61
C TRP A 130 -12.23 -1.43 19.44
N GLN A 131 -13.40 -1.00 19.85
CA GLN A 131 -14.37 -1.89 20.49
C GLN A 131 -14.84 -2.98 19.51
N ALA A 132 -15.18 -2.62 18.28
CA ALA A 132 -15.55 -3.58 17.25
C ALA A 132 -14.39 -4.53 16.92
N ALA A 133 -13.16 -4.02 16.83
CA ALA A 133 -11.95 -4.82 16.60
C ALA A 133 -11.72 -5.83 17.74
N ALA A 134 -11.87 -5.42 18.99
CA ALA A 134 -11.73 -6.31 20.14
C ALA A 134 -12.82 -7.42 20.16
N VAL A 135 -14.06 -7.08 19.85
CA VAL A 135 -15.15 -8.07 19.71
C VAL A 135 -14.86 -9.05 18.58
N HIS A 136 -14.41 -8.53 17.42
CA HIS A 136 -14.01 -9.37 16.30
C HIS A 136 -12.88 -10.33 16.69
N GLU A 137 -11.82 -9.83 17.32
CA GLU A 137 -10.69 -10.65 17.75
C GLU A 137 -11.10 -11.72 18.76
N GLN A 138 -11.94 -11.36 19.73
CA GLN A 138 -12.46 -12.32 20.70
C GLN A 138 -13.27 -13.43 20.00
N ARG A 139 -14.21 -13.07 19.14
CA ARG A 139 -15.02 -14.04 18.39
C ARG A 139 -14.15 -14.89 17.47
N TRP A 140 -13.16 -14.29 16.83
CA TRP A 140 -12.21 -15.04 16.01
C TRP A 140 -11.46 -16.12 16.80
N LYS A 141 -11.11 -15.85 18.07
CA LYS A 141 -10.43 -16.81 18.95
C LYS A 141 -11.37 -17.91 19.48
N THR A 142 -12.60 -17.58 19.80
CA THR A 142 -13.48 -18.45 20.58
C THR A 142 -14.63 -19.09 19.79
N ASP A 143 -14.98 -18.56 18.61
CA ASP A 143 -16.15 -18.97 17.83
C ASP A 143 -15.71 -19.56 16.46
N PRO A 144 -15.62 -20.90 16.33
CA PRO A 144 -15.26 -21.55 15.07
C PRO A 144 -16.22 -21.27 13.91
N ALA A 145 -17.54 -21.11 14.22
CA ALA A 145 -18.54 -20.83 13.20
C ALA A 145 -18.36 -19.40 12.64
N TYR A 146 -18.08 -18.46 13.51
CA TYR A 146 -17.75 -17.09 13.10
C TYR A 146 -16.49 -17.06 12.21
N ARG A 147 -15.41 -17.77 12.60
CA ARG A 147 -14.22 -17.89 11.76
C ARG A 147 -14.53 -18.42 10.37
N ALA A 148 -15.28 -19.50 10.30
CA ALA A 148 -15.67 -20.10 9.03
C ALA A 148 -16.45 -19.11 8.14
N THR A 149 -17.37 -18.34 8.74
CA THR A 149 -18.15 -17.32 8.04
C THR A 149 -17.24 -16.22 7.48
N VAL A 150 -16.34 -15.67 8.30
CA VAL A 150 -15.41 -14.61 7.89
C VAL A 150 -14.45 -15.11 6.80
N GLN A 151 -13.92 -16.33 6.94
CA GLN A 151 -13.06 -16.95 5.93
C GLN A 151 -13.80 -17.13 4.60
N ALA A 152 -15.03 -17.63 4.63
CA ALA A 152 -15.85 -17.79 3.44
C ALA A 152 -16.11 -16.44 2.72
N GLN A 153 -16.38 -15.37 3.50
CA GLN A 153 -16.54 -14.03 2.95
C GLN A 153 -15.24 -13.50 2.30
N GLN A 154 -14.10 -13.68 2.98
CA GLN A 154 -12.79 -13.28 2.45
C GLN A 154 -12.43 -14.06 1.18
N ASP A 155 -12.68 -15.37 1.16
CA ASP A 155 -12.44 -16.21 -0.01
C ASP A 155 -13.35 -15.81 -1.18
N SER A 156 -14.61 -15.48 -0.90
CA SER A 156 -15.55 -14.98 -1.92
C SER A 156 -15.07 -13.65 -2.51
N ALA A 157 -14.70 -12.69 -1.66
CA ALA A 157 -14.19 -11.38 -2.09
C ALA A 157 -12.88 -11.52 -2.89
N ARG A 158 -11.96 -12.40 -2.45
CA ARG A 158 -10.73 -12.70 -3.17
C ARG A 158 -11.03 -13.26 -4.57
N ARG A 159 -11.90 -14.27 -4.67
CA ARG A 159 -12.29 -14.85 -5.98
C ARG A 159 -12.94 -13.80 -6.89
N ALA A 160 -13.80 -12.94 -6.35
CA ALA A 160 -14.41 -11.87 -7.13
C ALA A 160 -13.36 -10.89 -7.67
N HIS A 161 -12.37 -10.54 -6.84
CA HIS A 161 -11.25 -9.67 -7.26
C HIS A 161 -10.38 -10.34 -8.33
N GLU A 162 -10.00 -11.61 -8.13
CA GLU A 162 -9.23 -12.42 -9.09
C GLU A 162 -9.95 -12.54 -10.43
N ASN A 163 -11.26 -12.82 -10.40
CA ASN A 163 -12.07 -12.90 -11.63
C ASN A 163 -12.12 -11.55 -12.37
N LYS A 164 -12.30 -10.44 -11.64
CA LYS A 164 -12.28 -9.10 -12.24
C LYS A 164 -10.93 -8.77 -12.86
N GLN A 165 -9.83 -9.11 -12.19
CA GLN A 165 -8.48 -8.97 -12.76
C GLN A 165 -8.33 -9.79 -14.03
N LEU A 166 -8.73 -11.07 -14.00
CA LEU A 166 -8.64 -11.96 -15.15
C LEU A 166 -9.43 -11.43 -16.36
N GLU A 167 -10.64 -10.93 -16.16
CA GLU A 167 -11.44 -10.34 -17.24
C GLU A 167 -10.77 -9.07 -17.82
N THR A 168 -10.16 -8.25 -16.96
CA THR A 168 -9.37 -7.08 -17.42
C THR A 168 -8.16 -7.52 -18.24
N GLU A 169 -7.46 -8.56 -17.81
CA GLU A 169 -6.30 -9.12 -18.52
C GLU A 169 -6.71 -9.75 -19.86
N LYS A 170 -7.82 -10.50 -19.89
CA LYS A 170 -8.37 -11.05 -21.14
C LYS A 170 -8.73 -9.97 -22.15
N ALA A 171 -9.30 -8.85 -21.68
CA ALA A 171 -9.60 -7.71 -22.54
C ALA A 171 -8.34 -7.04 -23.10
N THR A 172 -7.27 -6.98 -22.32
CA THR A 172 -5.98 -6.39 -22.72
C THR A 172 -5.17 -7.34 -23.60
N LEU A 173 -5.15 -8.61 -23.26
CA LEU A 173 -4.40 -9.66 -23.97
C LEU A 173 -5.32 -10.43 -24.92
N HIS A 174 -5.95 -9.70 -25.82
CA HIS A 174 -6.79 -10.27 -26.89
C HIS A 174 -5.93 -11.05 -27.93
N PRO A 175 -6.51 -11.95 -28.73
CA PRO A 175 -5.80 -12.64 -29.81
C PRO A 175 -5.09 -11.63 -30.72
N GLY A 176 -3.80 -11.91 -30.99
CA GLY A 176 -2.91 -11.03 -31.75
C GLY A 176 -2.14 -9.99 -30.90
N ALA A 177 -2.47 -9.81 -29.65
CA ALA A 177 -1.71 -8.91 -28.77
C ALA A 177 -0.27 -9.42 -28.56
N HIS A 178 0.69 -8.50 -28.56
CA HIS A 178 2.08 -8.83 -28.25
C HIS A 178 2.28 -8.99 -26.75
N LEU A 179 3.06 -10.02 -26.36
CA LEU A 179 3.31 -10.36 -24.99
C LEU A 179 4.79 -10.66 -24.76
N ARG A 180 5.36 -10.07 -23.71
CA ARG A 180 6.66 -10.44 -23.15
C ARG A 180 6.45 -11.08 -21.80
N VAL A 181 6.94 -12.31 -21.61
CA VAL A 181 6.63 -13.10 -20.43
C VAL A 181 7.86 -13.83 -19.91
N TYR A 182 8.04 -13.78 -18.59
CA TYR A 182 8.99 -14.67 -17.92
C TYR A 182 8.29 -15.96 -17.58
N ILE A 183 8.84 -17.06 -18.06
CA ILE A 183 8.33 -18.39 -17.70
C ILE A 183 9.33 -19.15 -16.85
N ASP A 184 8.79 -19.90 -15.88
CA ASP A 184 9.55 -20.88 -15.12
C ASP A 184 9.60 -22.21 -15.88
N TYR A 185 10.69 -22.97 -15.70
CA TYR A 185 10.76 -24.31 -16.27
C TYR A 185 9.90 -25.28 -15.49
N GLN A 186 8.99 -25.99 -16.16
CA GLN A 186 8.08 -26.96 -15.55
C GLN A 186 8.67 -28.38 -15.40
N CYS A 187 9.97 -28.57 -15.65
CA CYS A 187 10.67 -29.81 -15.41
C CYS A 187 11.17 -29.89 -13.95
N GLY A 188 10.62 -30.81 -13.17
CA GLY A 188 10.97 -30.98 -11.75
C GLY A 188 12.46 -31.26 -11.48
N LEU A 189 12.91 -30.98 -10.26
CA LEU A 189 14.23 -31.14 -9.65
C LEU A 189 15.29 -30.07 -9.96
N LEU A 190 14.94 -28.91 -10.52
CA LEU A 190 15.89 -27.83 -10.64
C LEU A 190 15.60 -26.71 -9.61
N PRO A 191 16.65 -25.99 -9.16
CA PRO A 191 16.47 -24.95 -8.16
C PRO A 191 15.46 -23.92 -8.65
N MET A 192 14.48 -23.61 -7.81
CA MET A 192 13.51 -22.55 -8.01
C MET A 192 14.27 -21.23 -8.28
N GLY A 193 14.04 -20.60 -9.42
CA GLY A 193 14.58 -19.29 -9.70
C GLY A 193 15.10 -19.02 -11.10
N GLU A 194 15.28 -20.02 -11.94
CA GLU A 194 15.66 -19.76 -13.33
C GLU A 194 14.43 -19.45 -14.19
N ARG A 195 14.29 -18.18 -14.58
CA ARG A 195 13.27 -17.70 -15.51
C ARG A 195 13.85 -17.43 -16.88
N THR A 196 13.05 -17.65 -17.90
CA THR A 196 13.40 -17.30 -19.27
C THR A 196 12.37 -16.33 -19.82
N LEU A 197 12.86 -15.27 -20.48
CA LEU A 197 12.02 -14.30 -21.15
C LEU A 197 11.69 -14.77 -22.56
N LEU A 198 10.39 -14.86 -22.86
CA LEU A 198 9.84 -15.12 -24.18
C LEU A 198 9.12 -13.90 -24.70
N GLU A 199 9.14 -13.73 -26.01
CA GLU A 199 8.30 -12.77 -26.73
C GLU A 199 7.38 -13.56 -27.68
N GLY A 200 6.14 -13.11 -27.76
CA GLY A 200 5.17 -13.80 -28.62
C GLY A 200 3.90 -13.00 -28.84
N THR A 201 2.96 -13.66 -29.48
CA THR A 201 1.61 -13.14 -29.71
C THR A 201 0.58 -14.05 -29.07
N VAL A 202 -0.43 -13.46 -28.47
CA VAL A 202 -1.56 -14.18 -27.90
C VAL A 202 -2.31 -14.88 -29.03
N VAL A 203 -2.57 -16.18 -28.85
CA VAL A 203 -3.39 -16.97 -29.78
C VAL A 203 -4.82 -17.00 -29.30
N GLN A 204 -5.02 -17.45 -28.07
CA GLN A 204 -6.34 -17.58 -27.46
C GLN A 204 -6.26 -17.76 -25.94
N TRP A 205 -7.38 -17.53 -25.28
CA TRP A 205 -7.60 -17.96 -23.92
C TRP A 205 -8.31 -19.30 -23.88
N VAL A 206 -7.86 -20.20 -23.01
CA VAL A 206 -8.49 -21.51 -22.79
C VAL A 206 -8.81 -21.62 -21.29
N GLY A 207 -10.02 -21.22 -20.92
CA GLY A 207 -10.37 -21.02 -19.51
C GLY A 207 -9.58 -19.87 -18.90
N ASN A 208 -8.73 -20.19 -17.93
CA ASN A 208 -7.82 -19.24 -17.26
C ASN A 208 -6.38 -19.34 -17.76
N ASP A 209 -6.12 -20.17 -18.76
CA ASP A 209 -4.81 -20.33 -19.36
C ASP A 209 -4.73 -19.57 -20.68
N LEU A 210 -3.54 -19.12 -21.05
CA LEU A 210 -3.26 -18.35 -22.24
C LEU A 210 -2.38 -19.14 -23.20
N ASP A 211 -2.82 -19.37 -24.43
CA ASP A 211 -1.99 -19.90 -25.49
C ASP A 211 -1.24 -18.75 -26.18
N MET A 212 0.08 -18.78 -26.15
CA MET A 212 0.95 -17.81 -26.79
C MET A 212 1.81 -18.47 -27.87
N LYS A 213 1.81 -17.90 -29.07
CA LYS A 213 2.76 -18.26 -30.13
C LYS A 213 4.09 -17.51 -29.89
N ILE A 214 5.15 -18.27 -29.67
CA ILE A 214 6.48 -17.72 -29.41
C ILE A 214 7.04 -17.18 -30.72
N THR A 215 7.39 -15.90 -30.75
CA THR A 215 8.06 -15.25 -31.88
C THR A 215 9.57 -15.13 -31.64
N ARG A 216 9.99 -15.07 -30.36
CA ARG A 216 11.39 -14.91 -30.00
C ARG A 216 11.71 -15.55 -28.64
N TYR A 217 12.81 -16.29 -28.61
CA TYR A 217 13.48 -16.71 -27.38
C TYR A 217 14.58 -15.69 -27.09
N VAL A 218 14.42 -14.88 -26.05
CA VAL A 218 15.38 -13.81 -25.74
C VAL A 218 16.77 -14.40 -25.41
N ASP A 219 16.82 -15.52 -24.69
CA ASP A 219 18.05 -16.32 -24.58
C ASP A 219 17.93 -17.59 -25.47
N ALA A 220 18.52 -17.52 -26.65
CA ALA A 220 18.48 -18.58 -27.61
C ALA A 220 19.11 -19.91 -27.11
N ARG A 221 20.09 -19.85 -26.19
CA ARG A 221 20.71 -21.03 -25.56
C ARG A 221 19.72 -21.84 -24.73
N ARG A 222 18.67 -21.22 -24.25
CA ARG A 222 17.63 -21.85 -23.42
C ARG A 222 16.47 -22.45 -24.23
N LYS A 223 16.40 -22.21 -25.54
CA LYS A 223 15.31 -22.67 -26.42
C LYS A 223 14.98 -24.14 -26.24
N ARG A 224 15.99 -25.03 -26.32
CA ARG A 224 15.78 -26.49 -26.18
C ARG A 224 15.15 -26.86 -24.84
N ARG A 225 15.55 -26.18 -23.76
CA ARG A 225 15.04 -26.43 -22.41
C ARG A 225 13.60 -25.94 -22.26
N VAL A 226 13.28 -24.77 -22.80
CA VAL A 226 11.92 -24.25 -22.84
C VAL A 226 10.98 -25.22 -23.53
N ILE A 227 11.34 -25.67 -24.74
CA ILE A 227 10.55 -26.60 -25.53
C ILE A 227 10.29 -27.90 -24.75
N LYS A 228 11.33 -28.48 -24.15
CA LYS A 228 11.22 -29.73 -23.41
C LYS A 228 10.39 -29.61 -22.14
N CYS A 229 10.57 -28.50 -21.38
CA CYS A 229 10.00 -28.36 -20.05
C CYS A 229 8.60 -27.77 -20.03
N ASN A 230 8.20 -27.01 -21.05
CA ASN A 230 6.93 -26.29 -21.07
C ASN A 230 5.94 -26.79 -22.13
N ALA A 231 6.14 -28.01 -22.63
CA ALA A 231 5.25 -28.64 -23.60
C ALA A 231 4.92 -27.74 -24.81
N VAL A 232 5.96 -27.08 -25.38
CA VAL A 232 5.81 -26.22 -26.56
C VAL A 232 5.50 -27.08 -27.79
N THR A 233 4.40 -26.81 -28.46
CA THR A 233 3.99 -27.49 -29.70
C THR A 233 3.78 -26.44 -30.80
N ASN A 234 4.42 -26.63 -31.96
CA ASN A 234 4.35 -25.70 -33.10
C ASN A 234 4.63 -24.24 -32.69
N ASP A 235 5.66 -24.01 -31.89
CA ASP A 235 6.04 -22.71 -31.30
C ASP A 235 4.94 -22.09 -30.42
N THR A 236 3.93 -22.85 -30.00
CA THR A 236 2.89 -22.41 -29.08
C THR A 236 3.12 -22.99 -27.69
N VAL A 237 3.05 -22.15 -26.69
CA VAL A 237 3.14 -22.53 -25.27
C VAL A 237 1.86 -22.14 -24.55
N ARG A 238 1.35 -23.04 -23.69
CA ARG A 238 0.24 -22.74 -22.79
C ARG A 238 0.78 -22.19 -21.48
N LEU A 239 0.39 -20.99 -21.15
CA LEU A 239 0.76 -20.27 -19.93
C LEU A 239 -0.37 -20.40 -18.92
N ARG A 240 -0.07 -20.99 -17.76
CA ARG A 240 -1.00 -21.02 -16.61
C ARG A 240 -0.98 -19.65 -15.95
N TRP A 241 -1.96 -18.79 -16.29
CA TRP A 241 -1.90 -17.37 -16.02
C TRP A 241 -1.80 -17.02 -14.53
N HIS A 242 -2.43 -17.76 -13.63
CA HIS A 242 -2.39 -17.48 -12.19
C HIS A 242 -1.37 -18.31 -11.38
N GLN A 243 -0.74 -19.30 -11.97
CA GLN A 243 0.23 -20.15 -11.26
C GLN A 243 1.69 -19.80 -11.53
N ASN A 244 1.97 -19.15 -12.65
CA ASN A 244 3.31 -18.70 -13.01
C ASN A 244 3.30 -17.17 -13.03
N TYR A 245 4.19 -16.55 -12.27
CA TYR A 245 4.35 -15.08 -12.24
C TYR A 245 4.66 -14.52 -13.63
N VAL A 246 3.61 -14.37 -14.43
CA VAL A 246 3.68 -13.75 -15.74
C VAL A 246 3.51 -12.25 -15.53
N ARG A 247 4.58 -11.48 -15.50
CA ARG A 247 4.51 -10.04 -15.68
C ARG A 247 4.51 -9.77 -17.17
N ALA A 248 3.36 -9.45 -17.74
CA ALA A 248 3.27 -8.79 -19.03
C ALA A 248 3.95 -7.42 -18.88
N GLN A 249 5.08 -7.23 -19.58
CA GLN A 249 5.63 -5.91 -19.85
C GLN A 249 5.17 -5.55 -21.25
N THR A 250 4.27 -4.59 -21.37
CA THR A 250 3.92 -3.90 -22.61
C THR A 250 5.08 -3.05 -23.10
#